data_a4110ee42c485ba119e0ffae662152b9
#
_entry.id   a4110ee42c485ba119e0ffae662152b9
#
_cell.length_a   1.000
_cell.length_b   1.000
_cell.length_c   1.000
_cell.angle_alpha   90.00
_cell.angle_beta   90.00
_cell.angle_gamma   90.00
#
_symmetry.space_group_name_H-M   'P 1'
#
loop_
_entity.id
_entity.type
_entity.pdbx_description
1 polymer ?
#
loop_
_entity_poly.entity_id
_entity_poly.type
_entity_poly.pdbx_seq_one_letter_code
_entity_poly.pdbx_strand_id
1 'polypeptide(L)'
;MAYPGTKPQPTHLKLLKGNPGLRKLPENEPKPAIAFPEPLPHLTDEAKVEWRRLGSELYALGLLTNLDLGVLAAYCQSYALWKAAIEVYKEAAQMNPASKGLLALTTNKNLIQNPIVGTINKCASDMVRYAAEFGMTPSARSRLTNDFDPPPSKFDGLIGAKNKY
;
A
#
# COMPACT_ATOMS: atom_id res chain seq x y z
N MET A 1 14.50 20.12 20.09
CA MET A 1 13.52 19.17 19.52
C MET A 1 13.44 19.44 18.03
N ALA A 2 13.83 18.49 17.19
CA ALA A 2 13.70 18.65 15.73
C ALA A 2 12.22 18.45 15.35
N TYR A 3 11.64 19.41 14.65
CA TYR A 3 10.32 19.24 14.05
C TYR A 3 10.37 18.06 13.07
N PRO A 4 9.40 17.15 13.08
CA PRO A 4 9.33 16.08 12.10
C PRO A 4 9.03 16.72 10.73
N GLY A 5 10.10 16.99 9.98
CA GLY A 5 9.99 17.43 8.58
C GLY A 5 9.37 16.35 7.71
N THR A 6 8.88 16.73 6.55
CA THR A 6 8.42 15.77 5.52
C THR A 6 9.52 14.72 5.27
N LYS A 7 9.16 13.43 5.27
CA LYS A 7 10.11 12.35 5.00
C LYS A 7 10.91 12.65 3.72
N PRO A 8 12.23 12.44 3.70
CA PRO A 8 13.04 12.66 2.50
C PRO A 8 12.56 11.74 1.38
N GLN A 9 12.47 12.27 0.18
CA GLN A 9 12.11 11.49 -1.01
C GLN A 9 13.36 10.82 -1.60
N PRO A 10 13.24 9.57 -2.11
CA PRO A 10 14.31 8.88 -2.82
C PRO A 10 14.86 9.72 -3.98
N THR A 11 16.18 9.57 -4.26
CA THR A 11 16.87 10.40 -5.27
C THR A 11 16.30 10.19 -6.67
N HIS A 12 15.92 8.96 -7.05
CA HIS A 12 15.31 8.70 -8.37
C HIS A 12 13.98 9.46 -8.55
N LEU A 13 13.16 9.58 -7.49
CA LEU A 13 11.93 10.37 -7.53
C LEU A 13 12.19 11.88 -7.60
N LYS A 14 13.29 12.36 -7.01
CA LYS A 14 13.72 13.76 -7.16
C LYS A 14 14.20 14.06 -8.56
N LEU A 15 14.94 13.14 -9.18
CA LEU A 15 15.41 13.26 -10.57
C LEU A 15 14.23 13.28 -11.54
N LEU A 16 13.27 12.37 -11.37
CA LEU A 16 12.03 12.34 -12.15
C LEU A 16 11.25 13.66 -12.05
N LYS A 17 11.30 14.33 -10.90
CA LYS A 17 10.68 15.66 -10.70
C LYS A 17 11.53 16.84 -11.16
N GLY A 18 12.62 16.58 -11.91
CA GLY A 18 13.50 17.64 -12.38
C GLY A 18 14.28 18.37 -11.30
N ASN A 19 14.33 17.84 -10.07
CA ASN A 19 15.01 18.44 -8.92
C ASN A 19 14.70 19.95 -8.75
N PRO A 20 13.45 20.37 -8.55
CA PRO A 20 13.01 21.76 -8.63
C PRO A 20 13.70 22.70 -7.63
N GLY A 21 14.39 22.14 -6.63
CA GLY A 21 15.20 22.91 -5.68
C GLY A 21 16.68 22.99 -6.03
N LEU A 22 17.14 22.41 -7.17
CA LEU A 22 18.55 22.31 -7.60
C LEU A 22 19.48 21.84 -6.47
N ARG A 23 18.97 21.08 -5.51
CA ARG A 23 19.75 20.61 -4.36
C ARG A 23 20.68 19.47 -4.82
N LYS A 24 21.90 19.47 -4.30
CA LYS A 24 22.85 18.38 -4.52
C LYS A 24 22.19 17.05 -4.12
N LEU A 25 22.15 16.10 -5.06
CA LEU A 25 21.56 14.79 -4.83
C LEU A 25 22.58 13.91 -4.09
N PRO A 26 22.14 13.03 -3.18
CA PRO A 26 23.03 12.06 -2.54
C PRO A 26 23.63 11.13 -3.59
N GLU A 27 24.96 11.06 -3.66
CA GLU A 27 25.67 10.20 -4.62
C GLU A 27 25.68 8.73 -4.17
N ASN A 28 25.50 8.48 -2.88
CA ASN A 28 25.62 7.16 -2.23
C ASN A 28 24.27 6.63 -1.72
N GLU A 29 23.15 6.97 -2.38
CA GLU A 29 21.87 6.37 -2.00
C GLU A 29 21.86 4.88 -2.38
N PRO A 30 21.59 3.95 -1.45
CA PRO A 30 21.49 2.53 -1.76
C PRO A 30 20.45 2.29 -2.86
N LYS A 31 20.84 1.59 -3.92
CA LYS A 31 19.94 1.14 -4.99
C LYS A 31 19.70 -0.35 -4.83
N PRO A 32 18.70 -0.76 -4.04
CA PRO A 32 18.41 -2.19 -3.86
C PRO A 32 17.97 -2.80 -5.18
N ALA A 33 18.33 -4.07 -5.39
CA ALA A 33 17.92 -4.81 -6.56
C ALA A 33 16.38 -4.93 -6.60
N ILE A 34 15.80 -4.71 -7.77
CA ILE A 34 14.40 -4.99 -8.03
C ILE A 34 14.25 -6.51 -8.11
N ALA A 35 13.32 -7.08 -7.35
CA ALA A 35 13.07 -8.51 -7.34
C ALA A 35 11.58 -8.80 -7.19
N PHE A 36 11.12 -9.87 -7.86
CA PHE A 36 9.83 -10.50 -7.56
C PHE A 36 10.08 -11.70 -6.67
N PRO A 37 9.99 -11.55 -5.35
CA PRO A 37 10.35 -12.57 -4.41
C PRO A 37 9.20 -13.55 -4.18
N GLU A 38 9.56 -14.77 -3.81
CA GLU A 38 8.62 -15.75 -3.27
C GLU A 38 7.99 -15.24 -1.96
N PRO A 39 6.72 -15.64 -1.67
CA PRO A 39 6.07 -15.29 -0.42
C PRO A 39 6.86 -15.79 0.79
N LEU A 40 6.94 -14.97 1.83
CA LEU A 40 7.64 -15.34 3.04
C LEU A 40 6.96 -16.55 3.73
N PRO A 41 7.73 -17.52 4.28
CA PRO A 41 7.19 -18.79 4.77
C PRO A 41 6.15 -18.64 5.89
N HIS A 42 6.28 -17.61 6.72
CA HIS A 42 5.40 -17.35 7.87
C HIS A 42 4.04 -16.74 7.52
N LEU A 43 3.82 -16.36 6.26
CA LEU A 43 2.55 -15.82 5.82
C LEU A 43 1.47 -16.91 5.75
N THR A 44 0.23 -16.54 6.10
CA THR A 44 -0.93 -17.41 5.87
C THR A 44 -1.17 -17.61 4.38
N ASP A 45 -1.88 -18.67 4.00
CA ASP A 45 -2.11 -18.98 2.58
C ASP A 45 -2.87 -17.86 1.85
N GLU A 46 -3.85 -17.26 2.52
CA GLU A 46 -4.55 -16.08 2.01
C GLU A 46 -3.60 -14.89 1.80
N ALA A 47 -2.68 -14.67 2.73
CA ALA A 47 -1.67 -13.62 2.58
C ALA A 47 -0.70 -13.92 1.43
N LYS A 48 -0.34 -15.20 1.19
CA LYS A 48 0.50 -15.60 0.05
C LYS A 48 -0.21 -15.39 -1.29
N VAL A 49 -1.53 -15.59 -1.35
CA VAL A 49 -2.32 -15.27 -2.55
C VAL A 49 -2.26 -13.78 -2.86
N GLU A 50 -2.51 -12.95 -1.85
CA GLU A 50 -2.43 -11.49 -2.01
C GLU A 50 -1.02 -11.01 -2.35
N TRP A 51 0.01 -11.63 -1.78
CA TRP A 51 1.41 -11.37 -2.12
C TRP A 51 1.69 -11.57 -3.61
N ARG A 52 1.27 -12.70 -4.18
CA ARG A 52 1.48 -12.96 -5.61
C ARG A 52 0.74 -11.96 -6.48
N ARG A 53 -0.51 -11.64 -6.12
CA ARG A 53 -1.34 -10.66 -6.84
C ARG A 53 -0.68 -9.27 -6.84
N LEU A 54 -0.42 -8.74 -5.65
CA LEU A 54 0.09 -7.38 -5.49
C LEU A 54 1.57 -7.27 -5.87
N GLY A 55 2.37 -8.26 -5.49
CA GLY A 55 3.80 -8.27 -5.76
C GLY A 55 4.11 -8.25 -7.25
N SER A 56 3.33 -8.95 -8.08
CA SER A 56 3.50 -8.92 -9.55
C SER A 56 3.27 -7.52 -10.12
N GLU A 57 2.25 -6.80 -9.64
CA GLU A 57 1.95 -5.44 -10.07
C GLU A 57 3.02 -4.45 -9.61
N LEU A 58 3.43 -4.52 -8.33
CA LEU A 58 4.48 -3.65 -7.79
C LEU A 58 5.83 -3.89 -8.48
N TYR A 59 6.13 -5.16 -8.80
CA TYR A 59 7.33 -5.51 -9.54
C TYR A 59 7.30 -4.94 -10.96
N ALA A 60 6.19 -5.08 -11.68
CA ALA A 60 6.02 -4.53 -13.02
C ALA A 60 6.15 -3.01 -13.06
N LEU A 61 5.75 -2.33 -11.98
CA LEU A 61 5.91 -0.88 -11.82
C LEU A 61 7.30 -0.46 -11.31
N GLY A 62 8.20 -1.41 -11.03
CA GLY A 62 9.52 -1.10 -10.46
C GLY A 62 9.48 -0.54 -9.04
N LEU A 63 8.39 -0.76 -8.31
CA LEU A 63 8.16 -0.24 -6.96
C LEU A 63 8.53 -1.23 -5.85
N LEU A 64 8.87 -2.47 -6.20
CA LEU A 64 9.22 -3.52 -5.23
C LEU A 64 10.70 -3.82 -5.26
N THR A 65 11.34 -3.70 -4.11
CA THR A 65 12.75 -4.06 -3.89
C THR A 65 12.88 -5.07 -2.75
N ASN A 66 14.06 -5.67 -2.61
CA ASN A 66 14.33 -6.61 -1.51
C ASN A 66 14.21 -5.98 -0.11
N LEU A 67 14.28 -4.66 0.00
CA LEU A 67 14.12 -3.95 1.29
C LEU A 67 12.65 -3.81 1.69
N ASP A 68 11.74 -3.89 0.74
CA ASP A 68 10.32 -3.61 0.95
C ASP A 68 9.52 -4.86 1.36
N LEU A 69 10.16 -6.05 1.35
CA LEU A 69 9.50 -7.33 1.58
C LEU A 69 8.78 -7.41 2.93
N GLY A 70 9.36 -6.81 3.97
CA GLY A 70 8.74 -6.76 5.29
C GLY A 70 7.44 -5.94 5.30
N VAL A 71 7.44 -4.81 4.61
CA VAL A 71 6.24 -3.94 4.51
C VAL A 71 5.17 -4.60 3.67
N LEU A 72 5.55 -5.24 2.55
CA LEU A 72 4.63 -6.01 1.72
C LEU A 72 4.02 -7.20 2.50
N ALA A 73 4.83 -7.91 3.29
CA ALA A 73 4.36 -9.00 4.15
C ALA A 73 3.34 -8.51 5.18
N ALA A 74 3.61 -7.39 5.82
CA ALA A 74 2.70 -6.78 6.80
C ALA A 74 1.37 -6.37 6.15
N TYR A 75 1.40 -5.80 4.94
CA TYR A 75 0.20 -5.51 4.17
C TYR A 75 -0.61 -6.78 3.87
N CYS A 76 0.02 -7.79 3.28
CA CYS A 76 -0.63 -9.04 2.89
C CYS A 76 -1.23 -9.78 4.09
N GLN A 77 -0.51 -9.80 5.22
CA GLN A 77 -1.01 -10.42 6.44
C GLN A 77 -2.18 -9.63 7.04
N SER A 78 -2.14 -8.29 7.00
CA SER A 78 -3.26 -7.45 7.43
C SER A 78 -4.49 -7.66 6.54
N TYR A 79 -4.31 -7.83 5.23
CA TYR A 79 -5.38 -8.17 4.29
C TYR A 79 -6.01 -9.53 4.61
N ALA A 80 -5.22 -10.56 4.86
CA ALA A 80 -5.70 -11.88 5.22
C ALA A 80 -6.48 -11.87 6.54
N LEU A 81 -5.98 -11.16 7.55
CA LEU A 81 -6.67 -10.99 8.84
C LEU A 81 -7.98 -10.21 8.67
N TRP A 82 -7.98 -9.14 7.86
CA TRP A 82 -9.18 -8.37 7.56
C TRP A 82 -10.26 -9.24 6.93
N LYS A 83 -9.89 -10.05 5.93
CA LYS A 83 -10.79 -10.99 5.26
C LYS A 83 -11.38 -12.02 6.24
N ALA A 84 -10.52 -12.65 7.05
CA ALA A 84 -10.96 -13.61 8.07
C ALA A 84 -11.88 -12.96 9.11
N ALA A 85 -11.57 -11.75 9.56
CA ALA A 85 -12.40 -11.01 10.52
C ALA A 85 -13.78 -10.67 9.94
N ILE A 86 -13.89 -10.38 8.64
CA ILE A 86 -15.16 -10.15 7.98
C ILE A 86 -16.01 -11.43 7.96
N GLU A 87 -15.41 -12.59 7.71
CA GLU A 87 -16.18 -13.86 7.75
C GLU A 87 -16.73 -14.13 9.16
N VAL A 88 -15.91 -14.00 10.19
CA VAL A 88 -16.36 -14.11 11.60
C VAL A 88 -17.47 -13.10 11.93
N TYR A 89 -17.36 -11.87 11.41
CA TYR A 89 -18.41 -10.86 11.59
C TYR A 89 -19.72 -11.27 10.90
N LYS A 90 -19.67 -11.81 9.70
CA LYS A 90 -20.86 -12.31 8.98
C LYS A 90 -21.56 -13.45 9.75
N GLU A 91 -20.77 -14.38 10.32
CA GLU A 91 -21.30 -15.45 11.17
C GLU A 91 -21.99 -14.89 12.42
N ALA A 92 -21.35 -13.93 13.11
CA ALA A 92 -21.94 -13.26 14.27
C ALA A 92 -23.24 -12.50 13.91
N ALA A 93 -23.30 -11.91 12.73
CA ALA A 93 -24.52 -11.24 12.23
C ALA A 93 -25.67 -12.22 11.95
N GLN A 94 -25.35 -13.42 11.48
CA GLN A 94 -26.34 -14.49 11.26
C GLN A 94 -26.85 -15.05 12.58
N MET A 95 -25.97 -15.23 13.58
CA MET A 95 -26.34 -15.71 14.91
C MET A 95 -27.19 -14.72 15.69
N ASN A 96 -26.97 -13.43 15.50
CA ASN A 96 -27.74 -12.37 16.16
C ASN A 96 -28.22 -11.30 15.17
N PRO A 97 -29.32 -11.58 14.44
CA PRO A 97 -29.85 -10.63 13.44
C PRO A 97 -30.27 -9.28 14.00
N ALA A 98 -30.69 -9.22 15.29
CA ALA A 98 -31.14 -8.00 15.93
C ALA A 98 -30.00 -6.97 16.08
N SER A 99 -28.80 -7.42 16.42
CA SER A 99 -27.61 -6.57 16.52
C SER A 99 -26.80 -6.49 15.23
N LYS A 100 -27.14 -7.31 14.22
CA LYS A 100 -26.38 -7.46 12.96
C LYS A 100 -24.90 -7.72 13.21
N GLY A 101 -24.56 -8.46 14.28
CA GLY A 101 -23.19 -8.77 14.66
C GLY A 101 -22.41 -7.61 15.29
N LEU A 102 -23.01 -6.42 15.47
CA LEU A 102 -22.33 -5.25 16.04
C LEU A 102 -22.11 -5.34 17.54
N LEU A 103 -22.97 -6.10 18.25
CA LEU A 103 -22.92 -6.25 19.70
C LEU A 103 -22.60 -7.70 20.06
N ALA A 104 -21.85 -7.86 21.14
CA ALA A 104 -21.55 -9.14 21.78
C ALA A 104 -21.90 -9.09 23.26
N LEU A 105 -22.31 -10.24 23.80
CA LEU A 105 -22.53 -10.41 25.23
C LEU A 105 -21.25 -10.85 25.92
N THR A 106 -20.86 -10.15 26.97
CA THR A 106 -19.78 -10.60 27.84
C THR A 106 -20.26 -11.74 28.75
N THR A 107 -19.31 -12.41 29.42
CA THR A 107 -19.61 -13.43 30.45
C THR A 107 -20.56 -12.91 31.54
N ASN A 108 -20.48 -11.62 31.86
CA ASN A 108 -21.34 -10.97 32.83
C ASN A 108 -22.67 -10.45 32.23
N LYS A 109 -23.02 -10.91 31.01
CA LYS A 109 -24.26 -10.53 30.30
C LYS A 109 -24.35 -9.04 29.94
N ASN A 110 -23.26 -8.30 29.96
CA ASN A 110 -23.22 -6.92 29.46
C ASN A 110 -23.11 -6.90 27.95
N LEU A 111 -23.90 -6.03 27.32
CA LEU A 111 -23.76 -5.76 25.87
C LEU A 111 -22.57 -4.82 25.64
N ILE A 112 -21.64 -5.26 24.81
CA ILE A 112 -20.50 -4.45 24.38
C ILE A 112 -20.44 -4.45 22.86
N GLN A 113 -19.70 -3.50 22.28
CA GLN A 113 -19.36 -3.58 20.87
C GLN A 113 -18.61 -4.88 20.59
N ASN A 114 -18.97 -5.58 19.54
CA ASN A 114 -18.28 -6.81 19.16
C ASN A 114 -16.79 -6.50 18.88
N PRO A 115 -15.84 -7.12 19.58
CA PRO A 115 -14.41 -6.87 19.42
C PRO A 115 -13.91 -7.07 17.97
N ILE A 116 -14.59 -7.94 17.20
CA ILE A 116 -14.22 -8.20 15.80
C ILE A 116 -14.33 -6.94 14.93
N VAL A 117 -15.25 -6.01 15.24
CA VAL A 117 -15.39 -4.73 14.54
C VAL A 117 -14.13 -3.89 14.73
N GLY A 118 -13.56 -3.90 15.93
CA GLY A 118 -12.27 -3.24 16.20
C GLY A 118 -11.13 -3.84 15.39
N THR A 119 -11.08 -5.16 15.26
CA THR A 119 -10.08 -5.88 14.46
C THR A 119 -10.21 -5.53 12.98
N ILE A 120 -11.44 -5.52 12.43
CA ILE A 120 -11.71 -5.12 11.04
C ILE A 120 -11.18 -3.71 10.76
N ASN A 121 -11.55 -2.75 11.62
CA ASN A 121 -11.14 -1.36 11.47
C ASN A 121 -9.62 -1.19 11.58
N LYS A 122 -9.00 -1.90 12.52
CA LYS A 122 -7.55 -1.86 12.69
C LYS A 122 -6.82 -2.41 11.46
N CYS A 123 -7.19 -3.57 10.98
CA CYS A 123 -6.58 -4.16 9.78
C CYS A 123 -6.76 -3.26 8.56
N ALA A 124 -7.97 -2.68 8.37
CA ALA A 124 -8.22 -1.74 7.28
C ALA A 124 -7.32 -0.50 7.38
N SER A 125 -7.17 0.08 8.56
CA SER A 125 -6.29 1.23 8.79
C SER A 125 -4.82 0.90 8.54
N ASP A 126 -4.36 -0.26 9.00
CA ASP A 126 -3.00 -0.72 8.78
C ASP A 126 -2.72 -0.96 7.28
N MET A 127 -3.67 -1.57 6.54
CA MET A 127 -3.56 -1.73 5.08
C MET A 127 -3.42 -0.40 4.36
N VAL A 128 -4.23 0.60 4.69
CA VAL A 128 -4.14 1.93 4.06
C VAL A 128 -2.78 2.57 4.32
N ARG A 129 -2.25 2.41 5.53
CA ARG A 129 -0.93 2.93 5.90
C ARG A 129 0.19 2.27 5.11
N TYR A 130 0.19 0.93 5.01
CA TYR A 130 1.19 0.19 4.22
C TYR A 130 1.03 0.47 2.71
N ALA A 131 -0.21 0.54 2.22
CA ALA A 131 -0.49 0.87 0.82
C ALA A 131 0.06 2.24 0.42
N ALA A 132 0.04 3.21 1.32
CA ALA A 132 0.58 4.54 1.06
C ALA A 132 2.12 4.53 0.86
N GLU A 133 2.85 3.62 1.52
CA GLU A 133 4.30 3.50 1.35
C GLU A 133 4.67 3.00 -0.06
N PHE A 134 3.83 2.16 -0.68
CA PHE A 134 3.99 1.66 -2.05
C PHE A 134 3.35 2.55 -3.13
N GLY A 135 2.80 3.70 -2.76
CA GLY A 135 2.10 4.55 -3.73
C GLY A 135 0.79 3.97 -4.26
N MET A 136 0.17 3.01 -3.57
CA MET A 136 -1.06 2.37 -4.02
C MET A 136 -2.31 3.24 -3.90
N THR A 137 -2.25 4.33 -3.13
CA THR A 137 -3.36 5.28 -3.03
C THR A 137 -3.29 6.36 -4.11
N PRO A 138 -4.42 6.93 -4.58
CA PRO A 138 -4.41 8.02 -5.56
C PRO A 138 -3.53 9.20 -5.15
N SER A 139 -3.58 9.61 -3.88
CA SER A 139 -2.75 10.70 -3.33
C SER A 139 -1.26 10.32 -3.26
N ALA A 140 -0.93 9.06 -3.02
CA ALA A 140 0.46 8.61 -3.05
C ALA A 140 0.95 8.49 -4.50
N ARG A 141 0.11 8.00 -5.43
CA ARG A 141 0.44 7.97 -6.87
C ARG A 141 0.66 9.35 -7.46
N SER A 142 -0.15 10.34 -7.11
CA SER A 142 0.05 11.71 -7.61
C SER A 142 1.39 12.30 -7.17
N ARG A 143 1.99 11.79 -6.09
CA ARG A 143 3.35 12.12 -5.69
C ARG A 143 4.42 11.39 -6.52
N LEU A 144 4.05 10.25 -7.14
CA LEU A 144 4.93 9.43 -7.98
C LEU A 144 4.79 9.79 -9.46
N THR A 145 3.62 10.24 -9.92
CA THR A 145 3.26 10.36 -11.34
C THR A 145 3.45 11.74 -11.95
N ASN A 146 3.99 12.72 -11.22
CA ASN A 146 4.25 14.02 -11.85
C ASN A 146 5.29 13.99 -12.98
N ASP A 147 5.85 12.81 -13.31
CA ASP A 147 6.89 12.68 -14.34
C ASP A 147 6.75 11.41 -15.20
N PHE A 148 5.58 10.77 -15.25
CA PHE A 148 5.35 9.77 -16.27
C PHE A 148 4.95 10.49 -17.57
N ASP A 149 5.95 10.88 -18.36
CA ASP A 149 5.71 11.11 -19.79
C ASP A 149 5.24 9.75 -20.36
N PRO A 150 3.99 9.64 -20.84
CA PRO A 150 3.57 8.41 -21.50
C PRO A 150 4.53 8.15 -22.65
N PRO A 151 4.89 6.89 -22.93
CA PRO A 151 5.75 6.57 -24.07
C PRO A 151 5.19 7.28 -25.30
N PRO A 152 6.04 7.88 -26.16
CA PRO A 152 5.58 8.67 -27.28
C PRO A 152 4.54 7.88 -28.06
N SER A 153 3.36 8.44 -28.17
CA SER A 153 2.27 7.87 -28.94
C SER A 153 2.76 7.73 -30.38
N LYS A 154 2.38 6.66 -31.08
CA LYS A 154 2.68 6.48 -32.52
C LYS A 154 2.25 7.66 -33.38
N PHE A 155 1.53 8.63 -32.82
CA PHE A 155 0.99 9.84 -33.44
C PHE A 155 1.70 11.12 -33.02
N ASP A 156 2.67 11.08 -32.08
CA ASP A 156 3.38 12.30 -31.60
C ASP A 156 4.24 13.00 -32.67
N GLY A 157 4.42 12.39 -33.83
CA GLY A 157 5.05 13.04 -35.00
C GLY A 157 4.06 13.62 -36.01
N LEU A 158 2.77 13.41 -35.85
CA LEU A 158 1.75 13.84 -36.83
C LEU A 158 1.02 15.15 -36.45
N ILE A 159 1.07 15.54 -35.21
CA ILE A 159 0.44 16.78 -34.73
C ILE A 159 1.55 17.71 -34.26
N GLY A 160 1.81 18.73 -35.05
CA GLY A 160 2.86 19.73 -35.02
C GLY A 160 3.54 20.01 -33.68
N ALA A 161 4.85 20.24 -33.75
CA ALA A 161 5.74 20.59 -32.66
C ALA A 161 5.09 21.63 -31.73
N LYS A 162 4.91 21.28 -30.43
CA LYS A 162 4.60 22.25 -29.39
C LYS A 162 5.78 23.21 -29.28
N ASN A 163 5.57 24.46 -29.69
CA ASN A 163 6.51 25.55 -29.44
C ASN A 163 6.89 25.62 -27.97
N LYS A 164 8.17 25.48 -27.69
CA LYS A 164 8.79 25.90 -26.43
C LYS A 164 8.80 27.44 -26.43
N TYR A 165 8.06 28.04 -25.50
CA TYR A 165 8.34 29.34 -24.95
C TYR A 165 8.55 29.17 -23.45
#